data_1baa0cae539cf7f2fa696a99556dabdb
#
_entry.id   1baa0cae539cf7f2fa696a99556dabdb
#
_cell.length_a   1.000
_cell.length_b   1.000
_cell.length_c   1.000
_cell.angle_alpha   90.00
_cell.angle_beta   90.00
_cell.angle_gamma   90.00
#
_symmetry.space_group_name_H-M   'P 1'
#
loop_
_entity.id
_entity.type
_entity.pdbx_description
1 polymer ?
#
loop_
_entity_poly.entity_id
_entity_poly.type
_entity_poly.pdbx_seq_one_letter_code
_entity_poly.pdbx_strand_id
1 'polypeptide(L)'
;MFRRAIFLALVLFLNLLALAKTKYQPLPVHLDRNGEKWAERTLRKMSPEEKVGQLFMIWTRAEFLNANSPEYLRLRDTMNKYHVGSFAMTVRYEPPFLYRNEPYEAADLLNRLQRDSKLPLLIAADFELGLSNRLNGTTSFPNAMAIGATGHLDYAEAFGRITGQEARAIGVHWNFFPVADVNSNPDNPIINTRSFGEDPQQVGDFVSAYIRGAHSAGLLTTAKHFPGHGDTATDSHLGLAQVSGDRTRLDAVELPPFRKAIAAGVDAVMIAHVTAPALDSNPNGVATVSPVIVQGLLKRDLHFSGITVSDALDMGALTRLYSSDIGREAVDAFKAGNDILLIPPDLDAAFKSMLAAVQSGEIPESRLDESVLKILKTKASLGLHKTRLVDLSTLDSAIGTPENVASGQQMADDAITFVRGDSTLLPLKRAGTMTNGLPYQGMVEVRNRLLVIIFSDDVRLDAGRALERQTKTRMPDANVIYTDPRLAAAISPSILSAAQQAEKIVVAVYSSPTAGKMIKTGGKVQNSVSLSGDSATVFQQILKLGPAKTVVVAMGNPYLAKDFPEAQNYLCTFSATPVSEVSAVKALFGEIEIHGHLPVTIPGIAPRGAGIQRPVQKLDGGLQHAAPAF
;
A
#
# COMPACT_ATOMS: atom_id res chain seq x y z
N MET A 1 -51.33 -33.61 -17.38
CA MET A 1 -49.93 -33.27 -17.77
C MET A 1 -49.54 -31.82 -17.45
N PHE A 2 -50.36 -30.83 -17.72
CA PHE A 2 -50.02 -29.40 -17.50
C PHE A 2 -49.66 -29.00 -16.04
N ARG A 3 -50.37 -29.54 -15.03
CA ARG A 3 -50.07 -29.23 -13.60
C ARG A 3 -48.75 -29.81 -13.11
N ARG A 4 -48.26 -30.93 -13.67
CA ARG A 4 -46.93 -31.49 -13.33
C ARG A 4 -45.77 -30.71 -13.96
N ALA A 5 -45.99 -30.15 -15.15
CA ALA A 5 -44.99 -29.31 -15.82
C ALA A 5 -44.80 -27.96 -15.10
N ILE A 6 -45.87 -27.36 -14.58
CA ILE A 6 -45.80 -26.09 -13.80
C ILE A 6 -45.10 -26.34 -12.46
N PHE A 7 -45.37 -27.48 -11.81
CA PHE A 7 -44.69 -27.81 -10.54
C PHE A 7 -43.19 -28.08 -10.74
N LEU A 8 -42.81 -28.77 -11.82
CA LEU A 8 -41.39 -28.98 -12.15
C LEU A 8 -40.67 -27.66 -12.52
N ALA A 9 -41.33 -26.77 -13.26
CA ALA A 9 -40.81 -25.46 -13.60
C ALA A 9 -40.63 -24.56 -12.35
N LEU A 10 -41.59 -24.62 -11.41
CA LEU A 10 -41.50 -23.87 -10.14
C LEU A 10 -40.37 -24.40 -9.23
N VAL A 11 -40.21 -25.73 -9.17
CA VAL A 11 -39.12 -26.37 -8.41
C VAL A 11 -37.76 -26.09 -9.05
N LEU A 12 -37.66 -26.07 -10.39
CA LEU A 12 -36.44 -25.66 -11.11
C LEU A 12 -36.15 -24.16 -10.91
N PHE A 13 -37.17 -23.30 -10.91
CA PHE A 13 -37.00 -21.86 -10.67
C PHE A 13 -36.62 -21.55 -9.21
N LEU A 14 -37.18 -22.28 -8.24
CA LEU A 14 -36.80 -22.19 -6.82
C LEU A 14 -35.39 -22.73 -6.58
N ASN A 15 -34.94 -23.76 -7.29
CA ASN A 15 -33.54 -24.24 -7.20
C ASN A 15 -32.54 -23.32 -7.92
N LEU A 16 -32.94 -22.62 -8.98
CA LEU A 16 -32.15 -21.59 -9.63
C LEU A 16 -32.01 -20.31 -8.77
N LEU A 17 -33.03 -19.98 -7.96
CA LEU A 17 -32.94 -18.90 -6.97
C LEU A 17 -32.13 -19.29 -5.74
N ALA A 18 -32.05 -20.58 -5.37
CA ALA A 18 -31.25 -21.09 -4.29
C ALA A 18 -29.75 -21.24 -4.66
N LEU A 19 -29.41 -21.16 -5.95
CA LEU A 19 -28.03 -21.21 -6.48
C LEU A 19 -27.42 -19.83 -6.74
N ALA A 20 -28.12 -18.74 -6.51
CA ALA A 20 -27.53 -17.43 -6.39
C ALA A 20 -26.75 -17.43 -5.05
N LYS A 21 -25.47 -17.82 -5.07
CA LYS A 21 -24.57 -17.62 -3.94
C LYS A 21 -24.75 -16.18 -3.49
N THR A 22 -25.26 -15.97 -2.28
CA THR A 22 -25.38 -14.63 -1.70
C THR A 22 -23.99 -14.01 -1.71
N LYS A 23 -23.84 -12.92 -2.46
CA LYS A 23 -22.59 -12.19 -2.54
C LYS A 23 -22.21 -11.79 -1.11
N TYR A 24 -20.99 -12.13 -0.67
CA TYR A 24 -20.50 -11.74 0.65
C TYR A 24 -20.62 -10.22 0.81
N GLN A 25 -21.30 -9.77 1.85
CA GLN A 25 -21.41 -8.35 2.20
C GLN A 25 -21.15 -8.20 3.69
N PRO A 26 -19.99 -7.62 4.07
CA PRO A 26 -19.72 -7.31 5.47
C PRO A 26 -20.70 -6.25 5.99
N LEU A 27 -21.03 -6.34 7.27
CA LEU A 27 -21.86 -5.34 7.92
C LEU A 27 -21.07 -4.03 8.10
N PRO A 28 -21.70 -2.86 7.95
CA PRO A 28 -21.07 -1.57 8.23
C PRO A 28 -20.67 -1.46 9.69
N VAL A 29 -19.64 -0.65 9.97
CA VAL A 29 -19.20 -0.35 11.34
C VAL A 29 -20.31 0.40 12.08
N HIS A 30 -20.81 -0.18 13.16
CA HIS A 30 -21.87 0.45 13.95
C HIS A 30 -21.87 -0.02 15.42
N LEU A 31 -21.73 0.92 16.34
CA LEU A 31 -21.82 0.65 17.77
C LEU A 31 -23.27 0.76 18.25
N ASP A 32 -23.89 -0.38 18.52
CA ASP A 32 -25.23 -0.44 19.10
C ASP A 32 -25.19 -0.35 20.64
N ARG A 33 -26.33 -0.11 21.24
CA ARG A 33 -26.50 -0.03 22.71
C ARG A 33 -26.08 -1.30 23.46
N ASN A 34 -26.21 -2.47 22.82
CA ASN A 34 -25.79 -3.74 23.41
C ASN A 34 -24.27 -3.88 23.41
N GLY A 35 -23.64 -3.42 22.35
CA GLY A 35 -22.18 -3.33 22.23
C GLY A 35 -21.57 -2.38 23.27
N GLU A 36 -22.16 -1.19 23.48
CA GLU A 36 -21.73 -0.29 24.55
C GLU A 36 -21.81 -0.95 25.93
N LYS A 37 -22.96 -1.52 26.26
CA LYS A 37 -23.15 -2.24 27.54
C LYS A 37 -22.20 -3.43 27.67
N TRP A 38 -21.88 -4.12 26.58
CA TRP A 38 -20.89 -5.19 26.61
C TRP A 38 -19.50 -4.65 26.93
N ALA A 39 -19.06 -3.59 26.25
CA ALA A 39 -17.76 -2.96 26.48
C ALA A 39 -17.60 -2.51 27.95
N GLU A 40 -18.56 -1.75 28.47
CA GLU A 40 -18.54 -1.29 29.85
C GLU A 40 -18.55 -2.41 30.89
N ARG A 41 -19.38 -3.45 30.69
CA ARG A 41 -19.41 -4.61 31.59
C ARG A 41 -18.12 -5.42 31.54
N THR A 42 -17.51 -5.52 30.36
CA THR A 42 -16.24 -6.22 30.18
C THR A 42 -15.13 -5.47 30.92
N LEU A 43 -15.00 -4.16 30.70
CA LEU A 43 -14.01 -3.32 31.37
C LEU A 43 -14.06 -3.47 32.90
N ARG A 44 -15.26 -3.40 33.49
CA ARG A 44 -15.42 -3.53 34.95
C ARG A 44 -14.97 -4.88 35.55
N LYS A 45 -14.82 -5.91 34.71
CA LYS A 45 -14.42 -7.27 35.15
C LYS A 45 -12.95 -7.57 34.86
N MET A 46 -12.26 -6.69 34.15
CA MET A 46 -10.87 -6.90 33.76
C MET A 46 -9.92 -6.58 34.90
N SER A 47 -8.89 -7.41 35.08
CA SER A 47 -7.75 -7.11 35.95
C SER A 47 -6.86 -6.03 35.31
N PRO A 48 -5.98 -5.38 36.10
CA PRO A 48 -4.98 -4.45 35.54
C PRO A 48 -4.13 -5.08 34.41
N GLU A 49 -3.73 -6.34 34.56
CA GLU A 49 -2.94 -7.08 33.55
C GLU A 49 -3.75 -7.27 32.26
N GLU A 50 -5.02 -7.64 32.37
CA GLU A 50 -5.91 -7.79 31.22
C GLU A 50 -6.14 -6.45 30.51
N LYS A 51 -6.28 -5.35 31.27
CA LYS A 51 -6.41 -4.00 30.72
C LYS A 51 -5.15 -3.57 29.96
N VAL A 52 -3.97 -3.75 30.59
CA VAL A 52 -2.68 -3.41 29.96
C VAL A 52 -2.46 -4.23 28.69
N GLY A 53 -2.80 -5.52 28.69
CA GLY A 53 -2.67 -6.39 27.53
C GLY A 53 -3.48 -5.94 26.32
N GLN A 54 -4.66 -5.31 26.53
CA GLN A 54 -5.48 -4.80 25.43
C GLN A 54 -4.82 -3.65 24.66
N LEU A 55 -3.86 -2.95 25.25
CA LEU A 55 -3.16 -1.85 24.60
C LEU A 55 -2.15 -2.33 23.55
N PHE A 56 -1.72 -3.58 23.61
CA PHE A 56 -0.68 -4.09 22.71
C PHE A 56 -1.26 -4.71 21.44
N MET A 57 -0.63 -4.34 20.33
CA MET A 57 -0.80 -4.98 19.02
C MET A 57 0.54 -5.56 18.58
N ILE A 58 0.58 -6.87 18.36
CA ILE A 58 1.79 -7.61 17.98
C ILE A 58 1.67 -8.22 16.59
N TRP A 59 2.79 -8.66 16.01
CA TRP A 59 2.79 -9.30 14.70
C TRP A 59 2.11 -10.68 14.70
N THR A 60 1.38 -10.98 13.63
CA THR A 60 1.09 -12.33 13.16
C THR A 60 1.38 -12.44 11.68
N ARG A 61 1.90 -13.59 11.25
CA ARG A 61 2.11 -13.85 9.82
C ARG A 61 0.87 -14.52 9.24
N ALA A 62 0.53 -14.15 8.01
CA ALA A 62 -0.62 -14.73 7.30
C ALA A 62 -0.27 -16.09 6.68
N GLU A 63 0.27 -17.03 7.47
CA GLU A 63 0.74 -18.33 6.99
C GLU A 63 0.02 -19.49 7.68
N PHE A 64 -0.07 -20.62 6.99
CA PHE A 64 -0.57 -21.83 7.63
C PHE A 64 0.39 -22.27 8.74
N LEU A 65 -0.13 -22.41 9.96
CA LEU A 65 0.58 -22.98 11.09
C LEU A 65 -0.17 -24.22 11.59
N ASN A 66 0.49 -25.36 11.70
CA ASN A 66 -0.12 -26.50 12.35
C ASN A 66 -0.45 -26.16 13.81
N ALA A 67 -1.64 -26.56 14.29
CA ALA A 67 -2.12 -26.25 15.64
C ALA A 67 -1.19 -26.77 16.77
N ASN A 68 -0.38 -27.78 16.50
CA ASN A 68 0.60 -28.35 17.42
C ASN A 68 2.04 -27.90 17.12
N SER A 69 2.25 -27.00 16.14
CA SER A 69 3.59 -26.51 15.83
C SER A 69 4.12 -25.60 16.96
N PRO A 70 5.43 -25.61 17.22
CA PRO A 70 6.02 -24.71 18.22
C PRO A 70 5.73 -23.23 17.93
N GLU A 71 5.61 -22.85 16.65
CA GLU A 71 5.30 -21.48 16.22
C GLU A 71 3.90 -21.07 16.66
N TYR A 72 2.88 -21.88 16.36
CA TYR A 72 1.51 -21.60 16.77
C TYR A 72 1.36 -21.59 18.29
N LEU A 73 1.95 -22.57 18.97
CA LEU A 73 1.89 -22.66 20.42
C LEU A 73 2.52 -21.43 21.08
N ARG A 74 3.70 -20.98 20.61
CA ARG A 74 4.32 -19.74 21.10
C ARG A 74 3.43 -18.52 20.90
N LEU A 75 2.82 -18.38 19.71
CA LEU A 75 1.95 -17.24 19.40
C LEU A 75 0.72 -17.23 20.32
N ARG A 76 0.05 -18.37 20.49
CA ARG A 76 -1.09 -18.55 21.37
C ARG A 76 -0.72 -18.28 22.85
N ASP A 77 0.40 -18.83 23.29
CA ASP A 77 0.84 -18.69 24.68
C ASP A 77 1.26 -17.25 24.99
N THR A 78 1.91 -16.56 24.03
CA THR A 78 2.21 -15.11 24.13
C THR A 78 0.91 -14.30 24.22
N MET A 79 -0.05 -14.55 23.34
CA MET A 79 -1.35 -13.89 23.34
C MET A 79 -2.06 -14.05 24.70
N ASN A 80 -2.08 -15.26 25.24
CA ASN A 80 -2.78 -15.54 26.51
C ASN A 80 -2.02 -15.03 27.72
N LYS A 81 -0.68 -15.16 27.76
CA LYS A 81 0.17 -14.70 28.85
C LYS A 81 0.07 -13.19 29.07
N TYR A 82 0.10 -12.42 27.97
CA TYR A 82 0.07 -10.95 28.02
C TYR A 82 -1.31 -10.36 27.74
N HIS A 83 -2.35 -11.18 27.61
CA HIS A 83 -3.71 -10.73 27.30
C HIS A 83 -3.81 -9.81 26.08
N VAL A 84 -3.01 -10.08 25.05
CA VAL A 84 -2.88 -9.24 23.85
C VAL A 84 -4.25 -8.98 23.22
N GLY A 85 -4.54 -7.70 22.97
CA GLY A 85 -5.83 -7.27 22.45
C GLY A 85 -5.95 -7.28 20.92
N SER A 86 -4.82 -7.28 20.22
CA SER A 86 -4.81 -7.02 18.77
C SER A 86 -3.60 -7.63 18.07
N PHE A 87 -3.76 -7.94 16.77
CA PHE A 87 -2.66 -8.38 15.90
C PHE A 87 -2.54 -7.51 14.66
N ALA A 88 -1.32 -7.18 14.26
CA ALA A 88 -0.99 -6.65 12.96
C ALA A 88 -0.56 -7.82 12.04
N MET A 89 -1.35 -8.07 10.99
CA MET A 89 -1.08 -9.15 10.04
C MET A 89 -0.02 -8.72 9.03
N THR A 90 1.01 -9.52 8.88
CA THR A 90 2.07 -9.34 7.89
C THR A 90 2.35 -10.63 7.14
N VAL A 91 3.38 -10.65 6.31
CA VAL A 91 3.88 -11.83 5.61
C VAL A 91 5.30 -12.14 6.04
N ARG A 92 5.76 -13.36 5.75
CA ARG A 92 7.13 -13.77 6.00
C ARG A 92 8.07 -13.03 5.06
N TYR A 93 9.09 -12.42 5.63
CA TYR A 93 10.19 -11.82 4.88
C TYR A 93 11.50 -12.52 5.24
N GLU A 94 12.12 -13.14 4.25
CA GLU A 94 13.49 -13.69 4.34
C GLU A 94 14.29 -13.09 3.20
N PRO A 95 15.21 -12.17 3.50
CA PRO A 95 15.93 -11.48 2.43
C PRO A 95 16.56 -12.44 1.42
N PRO A 96 16.39 -12.21 0.10
CA PRO A 96 15.64 -11.10 -0.52
C PRO A 96 14.15 -11.39 -0.79
N PHE A 97 13.57 -12.46 -0.26
CA PHE A 97 12.24 -12.95 -0.64
C PHE A 97 11.15 -12.46 0.30
N LEU A 98 10.06 -11.99 -0.30
CA LEU A 98 8.79 -11.71 0.37
C LEU A 98 7.81 -12.85 0.01
N TYR A 99 7.37 -13.59 1.03
CA TYR A 99 6.45 -14.72 0.82
C TYR A 99 5.01 -14.25 1.01
N ARG A 100 4.29 -14.09 -0.10
CA ARG A 100 2.85 -13.86 -0.04
C ARG A 100 2.14 -15.18 0.18
N ASN A 101 1.16 -15.16 1.08
CA ASN A 101 0.39 -16.35 1.44
C ASN A 101 -0.98 -16.33 0.75
N GLU A 102 -1.72 -17.41 0.91
CA GLU A 102 -3.06 -17.52 0.36
C GLU A 102 -4.11 -16.97 1.35
N PRO A 103 -5.20 -16.35 0.88
CA PRO A 103 -6.26 -15.82 1.73
C PRO A 103 -6.86 -16.85 2.69
N TYR A 104 -6.96 -18.09 2.25
CA TYR A 104 -7.49 -19.19 3.06
C TYR A 104 -6.61 -19.50 4.28
N GLU A 105 -5.30 -19.51 4.11
CA GLU A 105 -4.32 -19.72 5.19
C GLU A 105 -4.41 -18.62 6.23
N ALA A 106 -4.50 -17.37 5.77
CA ALA A 106 -4.67 -16.20 6.64
C ALA A 106 -5.96 -16.30 7.44
N ALA A 107 -7.09 -16.56 6.79
CA ALA A 107 -8.40 -16.63 7.42
C ALA A 107 -8.50 -17.79 8.43
N ASP A 108 -7.92 -18.95 8.13
CA ASP A 108 -7.89 -20.09 9.06
C ASP A 108 -7.07 -19.76 10.31
N LEU A 109 -5.87 -19.21 10.14
CA LEU A 109 -5.04 -18.80 11.27
C LEU A 109 -5.75 -17.76 12.15
N LEU A 110 -6.34 -16.71 11.55
CA LEU A 110 -7.06 -15.68 12.29
C LEU A 110 -8.28 -16.24 13.02
N ASN A 111 -9.02 -17.15 12.40
CA ASN A 111 -10.13 -17.85 13.05
C ASN A 111 -9.67 -18.67 14.27
N ARG A 112 -8.51 -19.33 14.18
CA ARG A 112 -7.95 -20.08 15.31
C ARG A 112 -7.53 -19.17 16.46
N LEU A 113 -6.84 -18.06 16.17
CA LEU A 113 -6.46 -17.07 17.18
C LEU A 113 -7.70 -16.46 17.85
N GLN A 114 -8.76 -16.18 17.09
CA GLN A 114 -10.03 -15.71 17.63
C GLN A 114 -10.70 -16.72 18.55
N ARG A 115 -10.61 -18.04 18.28
CA ARG A 115 -11.15 -19.10 19.17
C ARG A 115 -10.36 -19.22 20.46
N ASP A 116 -9.02 -19.14 20.36
CA ASP A 116 -8.12 -19.34 21.49
C ASP A 116 -7.99 -18.11 22.40
N SER A 117 -8.47 -16.94 21.95
CA SER A 117 -8.45 -15.70 22.72
C SER A 117 -9.64 -15.60 23.68
N LYS A 118 -9.40 -15.06 24.89
CA LYS A 118 -10.46 -14.80 25.89
C LYS A 118 -11.42 -13.71 25.40
N LEU A 119 -10.89 -12.59 24.94
CA LEU A 119 -11.65 -11.48 24.37
C LEU A 119 -11.47 -11.44 22.84
N PRO A 120 -12.44 -10.91 22.08
CA PRO A 120 -12.27 -10.74 20.65
C PRO A 120 -11.00 -9.95 20.31
N LEU A 121 -10.28 -10.35 19.27
CA LEU A 121 -9.08 -9.69 18.79
C LEU A 121 -9.42 -8.67 17.70
N LEU A 122 -8.78 -7.49 17.73
CA LEU A 122 -8.70 -6.63 16.56
C LEU A 122 -7.55 -7.13 15.66
N ILE A 123 -7.83 -7.31 14.39
CA ILE A 123 -6.82 -7.68 13.40
C ILE A 123 -6.67 -6.51 12.43
N ALA A 124 -5.46 -5.99 12.33
CA ALA A 124 -5.08 -4.93 11.41
C ALA A 124 -4.09 -5.42 10.36
N ALA A 125 -3.93 -4.69 9.28
CA ALA A 125 -2.89 -4.93 8.27
C ALA A 125 -2.58 -3.64 7.49
N ASP A 126 -1.40 -3.61 6.81
CA ASP A 126 -1.06 -2.58 5.84
C ASP A 126 -1.48 -3.03 4.44
N PHE A 127 -2.68 -2.68 4.03
CA PHE A 127 -3.20 -2.95 2.69
C PHE A 127 -3.18 -1.69 1.82
N GLU A 128 -1.98 -1.15 1.58
CA GLU A 128 -1.78 0.06 0.77
C GLU A 128 -1.98 -0.17 -0.74
N LEU A 129 -2.02 -1.43 -1.17
CA LEU A 129 -2.28 -1.88 -2.56
C LEU A 129 -3.48 -2.85 -2.60
N GLY A 130 -4.42 -2.73 -1.69
CA GLY A 130 -5.37 -3.80 -1.37
C GLY A 130 -4.66 -4.96 -0.68
N LEU A 131 -5.27 -6.14 -0.66
CA LEU A 131 -4.67 -7.31 -0.02
C LEU A 131 -3.45 -7.85 -0.80
N SER A 132 -3.32 -7.50 -2.08
CA SER A 132 -2.32 -8.07 -3.00
C SER A 132 -0.86 -7.82 -2.59
N ASN A 133 -0.59 -6.82 -1.76
CA ASN A 133 0.75 -6.64 -1.21
C ASN A 133 1.11 -7.63 -0.09
N ARG A 134 0.16 -8.42 0.37
CA ARG A 134 0.33 -9.43 1.43
C ARG A 134 -0.12 -10.83 1.00
N LEU A 135 -1.17 -10.92 0.17
CA LEU A 135 -1.82 -12.19 -0.17
C LEU A 135 -1.93 -12.35 -1.69
N ASN A 136 -1.74 -13.59 -2.18
CA ASN A 136 -1.94 -13.93 -3.58
C ASN A 136 -3.44 -14.02 -3.92
N GLY A 137 -3.78 -14.00 -5.21
CA GLY A 137 -5.15 -14.22 -5.68
C GLY A 137 -6.17 -13.16 -5.28
N THR A 138 -5.73 -12.04 -4.72
CA THR A 138 -6.58 -10.91 -4.29
C THR A 138 -6.56 -9.78 -5.32
N THR A 139 -7.49 -8.84 -5.21
CA THR A 139 -7.51 -7.67 -6.09
C THR A 139 -6.26 -6.81 -5.88
N SER A 140 -5.55 -6.52 -6.97
CA SER A 140 -4.38 -5.65 -6.99
C SER A 140 -4.76 -4.23 -7.40
N PHE A 141 -4.26 -3.23 -6.67
CA PHE A 141 -4.41 -1.82 -6.98
C PHE A 141 -3.05 -1.17 -7.25
N PRO A 142 -3.01 -0.09 -8.05
CA PRO A 142 -1.81 0.73 -8.13
C PRO A 142 -1.62 1.55 -6.83
N ASN A 143 -0.43 2.14 -6.65
CA ASN A 143 -0.15 3.01 -5.51
C ASN A 143 -1.09 4.24 -5.46
N ALA A 144 -1.21 4.85 -4.29
CA ALA A 144 -2.07 6.02 -4.07
C ALA A 144 -1.76 7.18 -5.06
N MET A 145 -0.49 7.42 -5.38
CA MET A 145 -0.10 8.46 -6.34
C MET A 145 -0.65 8.19 -7.75
N ALA A 146 -0.77 6.93 -8.16
CA ALA A 146 -1.40 6.58 -9.43
C ALA A 146 -2.90 6.91 -9.41
N ILE A 147 -3.60 6.63 -8.31
CA ILE A 147 -5.00 7.03 -8.15
C ILE A 147 -5.13 8.56 -8.16
N GLY A 148 -4.20 9.28 -7.50
CA GLY A 148 -4.11 10.74 -7.56
C GLY A 148 -3.94 11.28 -8.98
N ALA A 149 -3.18 10.58 -9.84
CA ALA A 149 -2.95 10.95 -11.23
C ALA A 149 -4.20 10.86 -12.12
N THR A 150 -5.19 10.04 -11.74
CA THR A 150 -6.47 9.96 -12.46
C THR A 150 -7.36 11.18 -12.21
N GLY A 151 -7.23 11.84 -11.06
CA GLY A 151 -8.16 12.89 -10.61
C GLY A 151 -9.54 12.38 -10.14
N HIS A 152 -9.80 11.08 -10.19
CA HIS A 152 -11.09 10.43 -9.91
C HIS A 152 -11.24 10.01 -8.44
N LEU A 153 -12.02 10.75 -7.66
CA LEU A 153 -12.29 10.45 -6.24
C LEU A 153 -13.09 9.16 -6.05
N ASP A 154 -13.95 8.81 -7.00
CA ASP A 154 -14.71 7.56 -7.00
C ASP A 154 -13.80 6.32 -7.09
N TYR A 155 -12.62 6.42 -7.68
CA TYR A 155 -11.63 5.35 -7.65
C TYR A 155 -11.07 5.12 -6.25
N ALA A 156 -10.77 6.17 -5.50
CA ALA A 156 -10.34 6.01 -4.11
C ALA A 156 -11.47 5.42 -3.24
N GLU A 157 -12.72 5.79 -3.49
CA GLU A 157 -13.87 5.21 -2.79
C GLU A 157 -14.06 3.73 -3.16
N ALA A 158 -13.96 3.37 -4.44
CA ALA A 158 -14.01 1.98 -4.89
C ALA A 158 -12.84 1.15 -4.33
N PHE A 159 -11.63 1.72 -4.29
CA PHE A 159 -10.46 1.10 -3.68
C PHE A 159 -10.72 0.76 -2.20
N GLY A 160 -11.21 1.73 -1.41
CA GLY A 160 -11.55 1.51 0.00
C GLY A 160 -12.61 0.43 0.17
N ARG A 161 -13.68 0.46 -0.62
CA ARG A 161 -14.78 -0.51 -0.57
C ARG A 161 -14.32 -1.92 -0.92
N ILE A 162 -13.57 -2.10 -2.00
CA ILE A 162 -13.10 -3.42 -2.44
C ILE A 162 -12.09 -3.99 -1.42
N THR A 163 -11.13 -3.18 -0.97
CA THR A 163 -10.20 -3.58 0.10
C THR A 163 -10.95 -4.00 1.35
N GLY A 164 -12.00 -3.25 1.73
CA GLY A 164 -12.85 -3.59 2.88
C GLY A 164 -13.57 -4.91 2.73
N GLN A 165 -14.18 -5.17 1.57
CA GLN A 165 -14.88 -6.42 1.28
C GLN A 165 -13.93 -7.63 1.42
N GLU A 166 -12.76 -7.58 0.79
CA GLU A 166 -11.79 -8.66 0.81
C GLU A 166 -11.15 -8.84 2.21
N ALA A 167 -10.77 -7.73 2.87
CA ALA A 167 -10.18 -7.77 4.21
C ALA A 167 -11.14 -8.38 5.24
N ARG A 168 -12.41 -7.96 5.22
CA ARG A 168 -13.42 -8.48 6.12
C ARG A 168 -13.73 -9.96 5.88
N ALA A 169 -13.63 -10.43 4.65
CA ALA A 169 -13.83 -11.83 4.30
C ALA A 169 -12.78 -12.75 4.94
N ILE A 170 -11.54 -12.30 5.07
CA ILE A 170 -10.46 -13.06 5.72
C ILE A 170 -10.34 -12.82 7.23
N GLY A 171 -11.19 -11.96 7.82
CA GLY A 171 -11.16 -11.67 9.25
C GLY A 171 -10.23 -10.53 9.66
N VAL A 172 -9.76 -9.71 8.72
CA VAL A 172 -9.08 -8.44 9.00
C VAL A 172 -10.14 -7.34 9.16
N HIS A 173 -10.01 -6.55 10.23
CA HIS A 173 -11.01 -5.60 10.66
C HIS A 173 -10.60 -4.15 10.43
N TRP A 174 -9.31 -3.91 10.29
CA TRP A 174 -8.71 -2.58 10.32
C TRP A 174 -7.56 -2.48 9.33
N ASN A 175 -7.58 -1.45 8.48
CA ASN A 175 -6.49 -1.14 7.56
C ASN A 175 -5.67 0.05 8.06
N PHE A 176 -4.34 -0.08 8.11
CA PHE A 176 -3.41 1.02 8.32
C PHE A 176 -3.23 1.84 7.04
N PHE A 177 -4.33 2.35 6.53
CA PHE A 177 -4.45 3.19 5.35
C PHE A 177 -5.76 4.01 5.45
N PRO A 178 -5.85 5.23 4.91
CA PRO A 178 -5.01 5.84 3.88
C PRO A 178 -3.79 6.60 4.43
N VAL A 179 -2.76 6.73 3.56
CA VAL A 179 -1.65 7.67 3.77
C VAL A 179 -2.17 9.08 3.53
N ALA A 180 -2.14 9.91 4.58
CA ALA A 180 -2.57 11.32 4.58
C ALA A 180 -1.40 12.29 4.44
N ASP A 181 -0.17 11.78 4.30
CA ASP A 181 1.02 12.59 4.07
C ASP A 181 0.95 13.28 2.70
N VAL A 182 1.33 14.54 2.66
CA VAL A 182 1.46 15.33 1.43
C VAL A 182 2.90 15.21 0.92
N ASN A 183 3.11 14.64 -0.27
CA ASN A 183 4.46 14.43 -0.80
C ASN A 183 5.06 15.75 -1.34
N SER A 184 5.34 16.69 -0.44
CA SER A 184 5.88 18.01 -0.76
C SER A 184 7.39 18.01 -1.04
N ASN A 185 8.10 16.93 -0.69
CA ASN A 185 9.52 16.75 -0.95
C ASN A 185 9.75 15.67 -2.02
N PRO A 186 10.25 16.02 -3.21
CA PRO A 186 10.57 15.04 -4.28
C PRO A 186 11.61 14.00 -3.87
N ASP A 187 12.46 14.32 -2.90
CA ASP A 187 13.52 13.44 -2.40
C ASP A 187 13.08 12.59 -1.19
N ASN A 188 11.79 12.59 -0.87
CA ASN A 188 11.26 11.78 0.22
C ASN A 188 11.46 10.28 -0.06
N PRO A 189 12.19 9.55 0.81
CA PRO A 189 12.57 8.17 0.54
C PRO A 189 11.51 7.14 0.95
N ILE A 190 10.47 7.55 1.71
CA ILE A 190 9.53 6.61 2.32
C ILE A 190 8.06 6.89 1.96
N ILE A 191 7.66 8.13 1.73
CA ILE A 191 6.29 8.46 1.34
C ILE A 191 6.15 8.37 -0.18
N ASN A 192 6.70 9.30 -0.94
CA ASN A 192 6.75 9.24 -2.40
C ASN A 192 5.42 8.76 -3.01
N THR A 193 5.41 7.65 -3.75
CA THR A 193 4.22 7.08 -4.42
C THR A 193 3.13 6.55 -3.47
N ARG A 194 3.40 6.46 -2.17
CA ARG A 194 2.39 6.09 -1.16
C ARG A 194 1.40 7.22 -0.86
N SER A 195 1.76 8.49 -1.14
CA SER A 195 0.86 9.64 -1.08
C SER A 195 0.02 9.77 -2.35
N PHE A 196 -1.17 10.37 -2.26
CA PHE A 196 -2.00 10.71 -3.43
C PHE A 196 -1.45 11.88 -4.25
N GLY A 197 -0.47 12.66 -3.73
CA GLY A 197 0.15 13.76 -4.45
C GLY A 197 0.78 14.82 -3.55
N GLU A 198 1.03 16.02 -4.12
CA GLU A 198 1.67 17.14 -3.42
C GLU A 198 0.68 18.26 -2.99
N ASP A 199 -0.57 18.19 -3.42
CA ASP A 199 -1.59 19.18 -3.07
C ASP A 199 -2.34 18.77 -1.81
N PRO A 200 -2.27 19.56 -0.71
CA PRO A 200 -2.88 19.18 0.56
C PRO A 200 -4.40 18.99 0.49
N GLN A 201 -5.08 19.80 -0.33
CA GLN A 201 -6.52 19.72 -0.46
C GLN A 201 -6.93 18.48 -1.23
N GLN A 202 -6.26 18.19 -2.34
CA GLN A 202 -6.52 17.03 -3.17
C GLN A 202 -6.19 15.73 -2.41
N VAL A 203 -5.04 15.65 -1.72
CA VAL A 203 -4.70 14.51 -0.86
C VAL A 203 -5.80 14.26 0.16
N GLY A 204 -6.29 15.31 0.84
CA GLY A 204 -7.38 15.17 1.81
C GLY A 204 -8.71 14.70 1.20
N ASP A 205 -9.02 15.09 -0.05
CA ASP A 205 -10.22 14.63 -0.76
C ASP A 205 -10.15 13.15 -1.10
N PHE A 206 -9.00 12.66 -1.60
CA PHE A 206 -8.76 11.24 -1.84
C PHE A 206 -8.79 10.41 -0.55
N VAL A 207 -8.15 10.90 0.51
CA VAL A 207 -8.18 10.29 1.85
C VAL A 207 -9.63 10.13 2.32
N SER A 208 -10.44 11.18 2.21
CA SER A 208 -11.85 11.16 2.61
C SER A 208 -12.68 10.20 1.78
N ALA A 209 -12.44 10.11 0.47
CA ALA A 209 -13.12 9.18 -0.42
C ALA A 209 -12.79 7.73 -0.07
N TYR A 210 -11.51 7.42 0.18
CA TYR A 210 -11.09 6.08 0.62
C TYR A 210 -11.79 5.67 1.93
N ILE A 211 -11.82 6.57 2.92
CA ILE A 211 -12.47 6.32 4.22
C ILE A 211 -13.95 5.95 4.02
N ARG A 212 -14.69 6.73 3.21
CA ARG A 212 -16.11 6.41 2.92
C ARG A 212 -16.28 5.03 2.29
N GLY A 213 -15.43 4.70 1.31
CA GLY A 213 -15.46 3.40 0.65
C GLY A 213 -15.19 2.25 1.62
N ALA A 214 -14.15 2.35 2.44
CA ALA A 214 -13.78 1.34 3.44
C ALA A 214 -14.90 1.14 4.48
N HIS A 215 -15.47 2.23 4.98
CA HIS A 215 -16.59 2.19 5.94
C HIS A 215 -17.83 1.51 5.37
N SER A 216 -18.14 1.72 4.08
CA SER A 216 -19.28 1.05 3.42
C SER A 216 -19.15 -0.47 3.42
N ALA A 217 -17.90 -0.98 3.52
CA ALA A 217 -17.58 -2.40 3.60
C ALA A 217 -17.19 -2.85 5.03
N GLY A 218 -17.44 -2.03 6.05
CA GLY A 218 -17.21 -2.40 7.45
C GLY A 218 -15.74 -2.53 7.86
N LEU A 219 -14.82 -1.87 7.15
CA LEU A 219 -13.39 -1.84 7.45
C LEU A 219 -13.03 -0.55 8.16
N LEU A 220 -12.34 -0.65 9.31
CA LEU A 220 -11.74 0.49 10.01
C LEU A 220 -10.55 1.04 9.23
N THR A 221 -10.34 2.35 9.33
CA THR A 221 -9.32 3.09 8.59
C THR A 221 -8.35 3.84 9.50
N THR A 222 -7.16 4.15 9.00
CA THR A 222 -6.14 4.91 9.71
C THR A 222 -5.53 5.99 8.83
N ALA A 223 -5.67 7.25 9.20
CA ALA A 223 -4.89 8.32 8.59
C ALA A 223 -3.46 8.32 9.14
N LYS A 224 -2.45 8.28 8.27
CA LYS A 224 -1.04 8.18 8.64
C LYS A 224 -0.14 9.01 7.73
N HIS A 225 0.97 9.50 8.24
CA HIS A 225 1.61 9.37 9.55
C HIS A 225 1.61 10.74 10.24
N PHE A 226 0.78 10.91 11.27
CA PHE A 226 0.60 12.20 11.93
C PHE A 226 1.87 12.65 12.69
N PRO A 227 2.30 13.94 12.62
CA PRO A 227 1.61 15.11 12.06
C PRO A 227 1.88 15.37 10.57
N GLY A 228 2.46 14.46 9.83
CA GLY A 228 2.84 14.53 8.42
C GLY A 228 4.29 14.13 8.21
N HIS A 229 4.54 13.19 7.29
CA HIS A 229 5.87 12.64 6.98
C HIS A 229 6.32 13.00 5.55
N GLY A 230 5.50 13.72 4.78
CA GLY A 230 5.73 13.92 3.35
C GLY A 230 6.86 14.88 2.99
N ASP A 231 7.28 15.76 3.92
CA ASP A 231 8.40 16.72 3.74
C ASP A 231 9.77 16.15 4.13
N THR A 232 9.81 15.00 4.80
CA THR A 232 11.07 14.49 5.37
C THR A 232 12.03 13.97 4.30
N ALA A 233 13.34 14.12 4.56
CA ALA A 233 14.41 13.61 3.71
C ALA A 233 15.08 12.34 4.27
N THR A 234 14.57 11.81 5.38
CA THR A 234 15.12 10.64 6.09
C THR A 234 14.01 9.60 6.29
N ASP A 235 14.34 8.34 6.09
CA ASP A 235 13.47 7.21 6.41
C ASP A 235 13.46 6.96 7.92
N SER A 236 12.30 7.04 8.55
CA SER A 236 12.13 6.82 10.01
C SER A 236 12.43 5.39 10.46
N HIS A 237 12.46 4.41 9.55
CA HIS A 237 12.95 3.07 9.84
C HIS A 237 14.47 3.03 10.11
N LEU A 238 15.22 4.00 9.58
CA LEU A 238 16.68 4.05 9.66
C LEU A 238 17.19 5.10 10.64
N GLY A 239 16.46 6.17 10.87
CA GLY A 239 16.89 7.27 11.70
C GLY A 239 15.77 8.26 12.01
N LEU A 240 16.08 9.25 12.86
CA LEU A 240 15.12 10.26 13.24
C LEU A 240 14.88 11.22 12.08
N ALA A 241 13.67 11.20 11.53
CA ALA A 241 13.22 12.10 10.49
C ALA A 241 12.66 13.39 11.12
N GLN A 242 12.90 14.52 10.46
CA GLN A 242 12.41 15.82 10.91
C GLN A 242 11.48 16.42 9.87
N VAL A 243 10.31 16.87 10.32
CA VAL A 243 9.38 17.69 9.54
C VAL A 243 9.85 19.15 9.63
N SER A 244 10.12 19.74 8.47
CA SER A 244 10.66 21.10 8.36
C SER A 244 9.55 22.16 8.33
N GLY A 245 9.94 23.43 8.50
CA GLY A 245 9.05 24.57 8.41
C GLY A 245 8.49 25.04 9.75
N ASP A 246 7.78 26.17 9.70
CA ASP A 246 7.11 26.77 10.86
C ASP A 246 5.67 26.23 11.01
N ARG A 247 5.01 26.68 12.05
CA ARG A 247 3.61 26.31 12.34
C ARG A 247 2.67 26.68 11.19
N THR A 248 2.89 27.81 10.53
CA THR A 248 2.07 28.28 9.41
C THR A 248 2.12 27.30 8.25
N ARG A 249 3.34 26.82 7.91
CA ARG A 249 3.51 25.81 6.88
C ARG A 249 2.84 24.49 7.24
N LEU A 250 3.00 24.01 8.47
CA LEU A 250 2.37 22.77 8.92
C LEU A 250 0.83 22.87 8.84
N ASP A 251 0.26 23.98 9.25
CA ASP A 251 -1.19 24.24 9.13
C ASP A 251 -1.69 24.29 7.67
N ALA A 252 -0.83 24.71 6.74
CA ALA A 252 -1.17 24.87 5.32
C ALA A 252 -0.94 23.58 4.49
N VAL A 253 0.02 22.74 4.86
CA VAL A 253 0.47 21.61 4.04
C VAL A 253 0.20 20.26 4.73
N GLU A 254 0.79 20.03 5.91
CA GLU A 254 0.74 18.70 6.54
C GLU A 254 -0.61 18.39 7.19
N LEU A 255 -1.25 19.37 7.84
CA LEU A 255 -2.44 19.12 8.64
C LEU A 255 -3.79 19.09 7.87
N PRO A 256 -3.97 19.73 6.70
CA PRO A 256 -5.25 19.71 6.00
C PRO A 256 -5.79 18.31 5.68
N PRO A 257 -5.00 17.31 5.20
CA PRO A 257 -5.51 15.97 4.95
C PRO A 257 -6.00 15.27 6.23
N PHE A 258 -5.33 15.48 7.36
CA PHE A 258 -5.79 14.94 8.65
C PHE A 258 -7.09 15.58 9.12
N ARG A 259 -7.26 16.90 8.94
CA ARG A 259 -8.53 17.59 9.21
C ARG A 259 -9.68 16.98 8.38
N LYS A 260 -9.44 16.74 7.08
CA LYS A 260 -10.42 16.11 6.19
C LYS A 260 -10.68 14.65 6.56
N ALA A 261 -9.65 13.90 6.95
CA ALA A 261 -9.80 12.52 7.44
C ALA A 261 -10.68 12.47 8.70
N ILE A 262 -10.45 13.37 9.66
CA ILE A 262 -11.25 13.48 10.88
C ILE A 262 -12.71 13.84 10.55
N ALA A 263 -12.91 14.80 9.65
CA ALA A 263 -14.24 15.18 9.18
C ALA A 263 -14.95 14.05 8.41
N ALA A 264 -14.21 13.18 7.72
CA ALA A 264 -14.73 11.99 7.07
C ALA A 264 -15.01 10.82 8.03
N GLY A 265 -14.68 10.98 9.33
CA GLY A 265 -14.95 9.97 10.36
C GLY A 265 -13.90 8.87 10.45
N VAL A 266 -12.63 9.14 10.14
CA VAL A 266 -11.54 8.18 10.29
C VAL A 266 -11.51 7.57 11.69
N ASP A 267 -11.34 6.24 11.76
CA ASP A 267 -11.40 5.50 13.03
C ASP A 267 -10.15 5.66 13.87
N ALA A 268 -9.00 5.76 13.21
CA ALA A 268 -7.71 5.89 13.86
C ALA A 268 -6.80 6.90 13.19
N VAL A 269 -5.84 7.42 13.97
CA VAL A 269 -4.70 8.20 13.49
C VAL A 269 -3.42 7.53 13.99
N MET A 270 -2.50 7.23 13.08
CA MET A 270 -1.19 6.66 13.40
C MET A 270 -0.17 7.78 13.59
N ILE A 271 0.54 7.74 14.72
CA ILE A 271 1.51 8.76 15.11
C ILE A 271 2.90 8.36 14.64
N ALA A 272 3.52 9.21 13.83
CA ALA A 272 4.84 8.98 13.25
C ALA A 272 5.99 9.07 14.25
N HIS A 273 7.11 8.41 13.93
CA HIS A 273 8.37 8.60 14.64
C HIS A 273 9.20 9.73 14.01
N VAL A 274 8.64 10.93 14.01
CA VAL A 274 9.28 12.15 13.47
C VAL A 274 9.37 13.24 14.53
N THR A 275 10.35 14.13 14.40
CA THR A 275 10.39 15.38 15.14
C THR A 275 9.72 16.49 14.34
N ALA A 276 9.00 17.37 15.01
CA ALA A 276 8.41 18.57 14.43
C ALA A 276 8.69 19.77 15.35
N PRO A 277 9.87 20.42 15.26
CA PRO A 277 10.30 21.46 16.18
C PRO A 277 9.34 22.66 16.27
N ALA A 278 8.60 22.92 15.21
CA ALA A 278 7.55 23.96 15.21
C ALA A 278 6.32 23.63 16.08
N LEU A 279 6.14 22.35 16.44
CA LEU A 279 5.05 21.87 17.29
C LEU A 279 5.53 21.56 18.71
N ASP A 280 6.69 20.91 18.83
CA ASP A 280 7.32 20.55 20.08
C ASP A 280 8.81 20.91 20.02
N SER A 281 9.22 21.92 20.79
CA SER A 281 10.61 22.42 20.82
C SER A 281 11.58 21.51 21.59
N ASN A 282 11.10 20.43 22.19
CA ASN A 282 11.94 19.43 22.83
C ASN A 282 12.84 18.75 21.77
N PRO A 283 14.16 18.78 21.88
CA PRO A 283 15.06 18.13 20.90
C PRO A 283 14.81 16.62 20.73
N ASN A 284 14.30 15.98 21.78
CA ASN A 284 13.90 14.56 21.79
C ASN A 284 12.38 14.39 21.62
N GLY A 285 11.67 15.42 21.23
CA GLY A 285 10.21 15.45 21.06
C GLY A 285 9.76 14.71 19.81
N VAL A 286 9.97 13.38 19.78
CA VAL A 286 9.40 12.51 18.73
C VAL A 286 7.89 12.50 18.90
N ALA A 287 7.15 12.70 17.83
CA ALA A 287 5.69 12.86 17.87
C ALA A 287 4.99 11.74 18.64
N THR A 288 5.43 10.50 18.50
CA THR A 288 4.87 9.33 19.20
C THR A 288 4.92 9.47 20.72
N VAL A 289 5.93 10.13 21.27
CA VAL A 289 6.12 10.30 22.73
C VAL A 289 5.90 11.73 23.18
N SER A 290 5.35 12.60 22.33
CA SER A 290 5.06 14.03 22.61
C SER A 290 3.61 14.25 23.02
N PRO A 291 3.32 14.57 24.30
CA PRO A 291 1.98 14.98 24.72
C PRO A 291 1.50 16.26 24.01
N VAL A 292 2.41 17.14 23.64
CA VAL A 292 2.08 18.38 22.90
C VAL A 292 1.47 18.04 21.55
N ILE A 293 2.03 17.06 20.85
CA ILE A 293 1.55 16.67 19.52
C ILE A 293 0.30 15.78 19.63
N VAL A 294 0.32 14.74 20.46
CA VAL A 294 -0.79 13.77 20.51
C VAL A 294 -1.98 14.34 21.26
N GLN A 295 -1.80 14.75 22.53
CA GLN A 295 -2.92 15.26 23.32
C GLN A 295 -3.27 16.71 22.95
N GLY A 296 -2.24 17.56 22.75
CA GLY A 296 -2.41 18.96 22.42
C GLY A 296 -2.98 19.16 21.01
N LEU A 297 -2.17 18.88 19.99
CA LEU A 297 -2.57 19.16 18.61
C LEU A 297 -3.67 18.21 18.12
N LEU A 298 -3.46 16.89 18.19
CA LEU A 298 -4.40 15.95 17.57
C LEU A 298 -5.74 15.89 18.33
N LYS A 299 -5.71 15.62 19.65
CA LYS A 299 -6.95 15.38 20.40
C LYS A 299 -7.67 16.67 20.75
N ARG A 300 -6.96 17.70 21.26
CA ARG A 300 -7.59 18.96 21.69
C ARG A 300 -7.86 19.90 20.52
N ASP A 301 -6.83 20.24 19.70
CA ASP A 301 -6.95 21.31 18.71
C ASP A 301 -7.63 20.82 17.42
N LEU A 302 -7.39 19.56 17.00
CA LEU A 302 -8.08 18.95 15.84
C LEU A 302 -9.33 18.16 16.24
N HIS A 303 -9.67 18.09 17.53
CA HIS A 303 -10.86 17.41 18.07
C HIS A 303 -10.98 15.93 17.69
N PHE A 304 -9.85 15.23 17.53
CA PHE A 304 -9.87 13.80 17.24
C PHE A 304 -10.22 12.98 18.49
N SER A 305 -11.26 12.16 18.39
CA SER A 305 -11.76 11.32 19.50
C SER A 305 -11.64 9.81 19.23
N GLY A 306 -11.17 9.42 18.03
CA GLY A 306 -10.96 8.03 17.66
C GLY A 306 -9.75 7.39 18.34
N ILE A 307 -9.29 6.24 17.83
CA ILE A 307 -8.11 5.54 18.33
C ILE A 307 -6.84 6.24 17.86
N THR A 308 -5.93 6.53 18.80
CA THR A 308 -4.55 6.87 18.46
C THR A 308 -3.67 5.62 18.57
N VAL A 309 -2.97 5.29 17.50
CA VAL A 309 -2.04 4.17 17.45
C VAL A 309 -0.64 4.69 17.15
N SER A 310 0.37 4.19 17.84
CA SER A 310 1.76 4.49 17.50
C SER A 310 2.10 3.87 16.14
N ASP A 311 3.05 4.42 15.40
CA ASP A 311 3.78 3.64 14.41
C ASP A 311 4.54 2.51 15.12
N ALA A 312 5.13 1.56 14.37
CA ALA A 312 5.76 0.39 14.95
C ALA A 312 6.92 0.78 15.89
N LEU A 313 6.79 0.46 17.18
CA LEU A 313 7.74 0.90 18.20
C LEU A 313 9.14 0.26 18.01
N ASP A 314 9.25 -0.85 17.27
CA ASP A 314 10.53 -1.48 16.94
C ASP A 314 11.33 -0.74 15.85
N MET A 315 10.83 0.38 15.30
CA MET A 315 11.52 1.17 14.27
C MET A 315 12.76 1.89 14.83
N GLY A 316 13.81 1.97 14.00
CA GLY A 316 15.13 2.45 14.40
C GLY A 316 15.19 3.90 14.89
N ALA A 317 14.23 4.76 14.54
CA ALA A 317 14.16 6.12 15.06
C ALA A 317 13.92 6.14 16.58
N LEU A 318 13.04 5.28 17.08
CA LEU A 318 12.60 5.26 18.46
C LEU A 318 13.46 4.32 19.33
N THR A 319 13.78 3.12 18.82
CA THR A 319 14.60 2.13 19.55
C THR A 319 15.98 2.66 19.93
N ARG A 320 16.56 3.58 19.13
CA ARG A 320 17.83 4.25 19.47
C ARG A 320 17.67 5.23 20.62
N LEU A 321 16.55 5.94 20.71
CA LEU A 321 16.27 6.89 21.78
C LEU A 321 16.09 6.14 23.12
N TYR A 322 15.49 4.96 23.09
CA TYR A 322 15.19 4.13 24.26
C TYR A 322 16.13 2.91 24.42
N SER A 323 17.29 2.91 23.79
CA SER A 323 18.21 1.76 23.75
C SER A 323 18.62 1.25 25.14
N SER A 324 18.60 2.09 26.18
CA SER A 324 18.91 1.75 27.58
C SER A 324 17.70 1.29 28.40
N ASP A 325 16.47 1.56 27.94
CA ASP A 325 15.24 1.21 28.65
C ASP A 325 14.08 1.00 27.66
N ILE A 326 14.06 -0.15 27.01
CA ILE A 326 13.09 -0.51 25.98
C ILE A 326 11.64 -0.52 26.52
N GLY A 327 11.44 -0.89 27.80
CA GLY A 327 10.11 -0.89 28.41
C GLY A 327 9.54 0.52 28.63
N ARG A 328 10.42 1.52 28.82
CA ARG A 328 10.04 2.92 29.04
C ARG A 328 9.41 3.54 27.82
N GLU A 329 9.82 3.15 26.64
CA GLU A 329 9.26 3.57 25.37
C GLU A 329 7.73 3.42 25.32
N ALA A 330 7.22 2.25 25.70
CA ALA A 330 5.78 1.96 25.73
C ALA A 330 5.04 2.86 26.72
N VAL A 331 5.63 3.11 27.91
CA VAL A 331 5.07 3.98 28.95
C VAL A 331 4.96 5.43 28.44
N ASP A 332 6.02 5.96 27.84
CA ASP A 332 6.04 7.34 27.38
C ASP A 332 5.11 7.53 26.16
N ALA A 333 5.06 6.58 25.23
CA ALA A 333 4.11 6.60 24.13
C ALA A 333 2.65 6.59 24.63
N PHE A 334 2.32 5.77 25.64
CA PHE A 334 0.98 5.76 26.22
C PHE A 334 0.64 7.05 26.98
N LYS A 335 1.59 7.59 27.73
CA LYS A 335 1.45 8.88 28.45
C LYS A 335 1.30 10.05 27.48
N ALA A 336 1.95 9.99 26.30
CA ALA A 336 1.77 10.98 25.24
C ALA A 336 0.34 11.01 24.69
N GLY A 337 -0.40 9.91 24.82
CA GLY A 337 -1.80 9.87 24.42
C GLY A 337 -2.15 8.74 23.45
N ASN A 338 -1.22 7.87 23.05
CA ASN A 338 -1.55 6.71 22.23
C ASN A 338 -2.49 5.76 23.00
N ASP A 339 -3.44 5.16 22.31
CA ASP A 339 -4.37 4.20 22.85
C ASP A 339 -3.93 2.75 22.57
N ILE A 340 -3.22 2.53 21.43
CA ILE A 340 -2.64 1.25 21.03
C ILE A 340 -1.15 1.42 20.79
N LEU A 341 -0.37 0.50 21.34
CA LEU A 341 1.08 0.41 21.24
C LEU A 341 1.41 -0.69 20.22
N LEU A 342 1.82 -0.25 19.02
CA LEU A 342 2.05 -1.15 17.89
C LEU A 342 3.46 -1.72 17.96
N ILE A 343 3.58 -3.04 18.00
CA ILE A 343 4.82 -3.81 17.84
C ILE A 343 5.96 -3.29 18.74
N PRO A 344 5.83 -3.43 20.06
CA PRO A 344 6.95 -3.12 20.95
C PRO A 344 8.14 -4.03 20.64
N PRO A 345 9.38 -3.52 20.66
CA PRO A 345 10.59 -4.31 20.36
C PRO A 345 10.79 -5.48 21.35
N ASP A 346 10.32 -5.33 22.58
CA ASP A 346 10.25 -6.37 23.61
C ASP A 346 8.91 -6.29 24.35
N LEU A 347 8.02 -7.22 24.04
CA LEU A 347 6.69 -7.25 24.64
C LEU A 347 6.72 -7.50 26.15
N ASP A 348 7.63 -8.34 26.66
CA ASP A 348 7.72 -8.66 28.10
C ASP A 348 8.18 -7.41 28.89
N ALA A 349 9.20 -6.72 28.39
CA ALA A 349 9.67 -5.47 28.99
C ALA A 349 8.59 -4.38 28.94
N ALA A 350 7.96 -4.17 27.79
CA ALA A 350 6.88 -3.19 27.61
C ALA A 350 5.68 -3.46 28.54
N PHE A 351 5.23 -4.72 28.60
CA PHE A 351 4.12 -5.13 29.46
C PHE A 351 4.43 -4.89 30.94
N LYS A 352 5.60 -5.32 31.42
CA LYS A 352 6.04 -5.14 32.82
C LYS A 352 6.14 -3.67 33.19
N SER A 353 6.76 -2.84 32.32
CA SER A 353 6.90 -1.40 32.55
C SER A 353 5.55 -0.68 32.60
N MET A 354 4.63 -1.03 31.66
CA MET A 354 3.28 -0.49 31.66
C MET A 354 2.51 -0.87 32.95
N LEU A 355 2.57 -2.14 33.36
CA LEU A 355 1.91 -2.61 34.57
C LEU A 355 2.48 -1.92 35.83
N ALA A 356 3.79 -1.80 35.92
CA ALA A 356 4.45 -1.09 37.04
C ALA A 356 4.06 0.40 37.08
N ALA A 357 3.98 1.07 35.93
CA ALA A 357 3.57 2.47 35.83
C ALA A 357 2.09 2.67 36.28
N VAL A 358 1.21 1.73 35.99
CA VAL A 358 -0.18 1.74 36.47
C VAL A 358 -0.23 1.50 38.00
N GLN A 359 0.49 0.48 38.49
CA GLN A 359 0.52 0.13 39.92
C GLN A 359 1.13 1.23 40.79
N SER A 360 2.12 1.97 40.29
CA SER A 360 2.73 3.10 40.99
C SER A 360 1.90 4.39 40.93
N GLY A 361 0.86 4.43 40.09
CA GLY A 361 0.07 5.65 39.82
C GLY A 361 0.74 6.63 38.85
N GLU A 362 1.87 6.30 38.23
CA GLU A 362 2.47 7.10 37.15
C GLU A 362 1.52 7.21 35.97
N ILE A 363 0.81 6.14 35.64
CA ILE A 363 -0.33 6.12 34.73
C ILE A 363 -1.61 6.02 35.58
N PRO A 364 -2.48 7.03 35.56
CA PRO A 364 -3.77 6.96 36.25
C PRO A 364 -4.63 5.83 35.71
N GLU A 365 -5.29 5.07 36.59
CA GLU A 365 -6.20 3.98 36.17
C GLU A 365 -7.31 4.50 35.23
N SER A 366 -7.79 5.71 35.46
CA SER A 366 -8.77 6.36 34.58
C SER A 366 -8.28 6.53 33.14
N ARG A 367 -6.98 6.82 32.94
CA ARG A 367 -6.39 6.92 31.60
C ARG A 367 -6.30 5.54 30.92
N LEU A 368 -5.95 4.50 31.70
CA LEU A 368 -5.95 3.12 31.20
C LEU A 368 -7.37 2.69 30.80
N ASP A 369 -8.35 2.93 31.68
CA ASP A 369 -9.77 2.59 31.46
C ASP A 369 -10.36 3.31 30.23
N GLU A 370 -10.01 4.57 30.01
CA GLU A 370 -10.41 5.32 28.81
C GLU A 370 -9.98 4.63 27.53
N SER A 371 -8.70 4.25 27.42
CA SER A 371 -8.18 3.57 26.23
C SER A 371 -8.78 2.18 26.04
N VAL A 372 -8.85 1.39 27.10
CA VAL A 372 -9.41 0.04 27.03
C VAL A 372 -10.89 0.08 26.65
N LEU A 373 -11.68 1.03 27.23
CA LEU A 373 -13.07 1.20 26.86
C LEU A 373 -13.23 1.56 25.38
N LYS A 374 -12.38 2.44 24.85
CA LYS A 374 -12.37 2.80 23.44
C LYS A 374 -12.09 1.58 22.56
N ILE A 375 -11.09 0.77 22.89
CA ILE A 375 -10.75 -0.49 22.19
C ILE A 375 -11.92 -1.48 22.24
N LEU A 376 -12.53 -1.67 23.39
CA LEU A 376 -13.68 -2.57 23.53
C LEU A 376 -14.90 -2.09 22.75
N LYS A 377 -15.19 -0.79 22.75
CA LYS A 377 -16.26 -0.19 21.92
C LYS A 377 -15.99 -0.39 20.44
N THR A 378 -14.73 -0.25 20.00
CA THR A 378 -14.32 -0.53 18.61
C THR A 378 -14.53 -2.01 18.26
N LYS A 379 -14.17 -2.95 19.13
CA LYS A 379 -14.48 -4.38 18.91
C LYS A 379 -15.99 -4.63 18.81
N ALA A 380 -16.77 -3.94 19.61
CA ALA A 380 -18.22 -4.06 19.62
C ALA A 380 -18.86 -3.45 18.38
N SER A 381 -18.35 -2.32 17.85
CA SER A 381 -18.86 -1.69 16.64
C SER A 381 -18.69 -2.54 15.38
N LEU A 382 -17.71 -3.44 15.39
CA LEU A 382 -17.46 -4.47 14.37
C LEU A 382 -18.29 -5.75 14.58
N GLY A 383 -19.09 -5.81 15.64
CA GLY A 383 -19.88 -7.01 15.98
C GLY A 383 -19.07 -8.17 16.57
N LEU A 384 -17.77 -7.99 16.88
CA LEU A 384 -16.87 -9.07 17.30
C LEU A 384 -17.27 -9.68 18.66
N HIS A 385 -18.02 -8.98 19.48
CA HIS A 385 -18.58 -9.49 20.73
C HIS A 385 -19.72 -10.52 20.53
N LYS A 386 -20.26 -10.60 19.30
CA LYS A 386 -21.31 -11.56 18.90
C LYS A 386 -20.74 -12.65 17.99
N THR A 387 -20.05 -12.21 16.91
CA THR A 387 -19.50 -13.10 15.87
C THR A 387 -18.10 -12.65 15.52
N ARG A 388 -17.10 -13.46 15.87
CA ARG A 388 -15.67 -13.14 15.68
C ARG A 388 -14.96 -14.02 14.66
N LEU A 389 -15.64 -15.02 14.12
CA LEU A 389 -15.11 -15.94 13.13
C LEU A 389 -15.67 -15.60 11.75
N VAL A 390 -14.85 -15.78 10.73
CA VAL A 390 -15.29 -15.69 9.34
C VAL A 390 -15.60 -17.07 8.78
N ASP A 391 -16.53 -17.12 7.81
CA ASP A 391 -16.90 -18.34 7.12
C ASP A 391 -15.96 -18.56 5.92
N LEU A 392 -15.09 -19.56 6.04
CA LEU A 392 -14.09 -19.89 5.02
C LEU A 392 -14.73 -20.29 3.67
N SER A 393 -15.98 -20.77 3.68
CA SER A 393 -16.68 -21.16 2.45
C SER A 393 -17.11 -19.97 1.58
N THR A 394 -17.04 -18.75 2.10
CA THR A 394 -17.41 -17.53 1.36
C THR A 394 -16.24 -16.90 0.61
N LEU A 395 -14.99 -17.32 0.87
CA LEU A 395 -13.78 -16.69 0.33
C LEU A 395 -13.76 -16.65 -1.20
N ASP A 396 -14.12 -17.75 -1.87
CA ASP A 396 -14.15 -17.84 -3.33
C ASP A 396 -15.09 -16.82 -4.00
N SER A 397 -16.12 -16.36 -3.28
CA SER A 397 -17.08 -15.39 -3.79
C SER A 397 -16.80 -13.95 -3.39
N ALA A 398 -15.86 -13.77 -2.45
CA ALA A 398 -15.55 -12.46 -1.86
C ALA A 398 -14.23 -11.86 -2.34
N ILE A 399 -13.26 -12.69 -2.74
CA ILE A 399 -11.88 -12.31 -2.99
C ILE A 399 -11.54 -12.43 -4.46
N GLY A 400 -10.85 -11.44 -5.03
CA GLY A 400 -10.36 -11.46 -6.39
C GLY A 400 -11.46 -11.66 -7.43
N THR A 401 -12.65 -11.13 -7.18
CA THR A 401 -13.75 -11.28 -8.15
C THR A 401 -13.41 -10.60 -9.48
N PRO A 402 -13.88 -11.11 -10.63
CA PRO A 402 -13.58 -10.52 -11.93
C PRO A 402 -13.89 -9.02 -12.00
N GLU A 403 -14.97 -8.56 -11.36
CA GLU A 403 -15.35 -7.15 -11.33
C GLU A 403 -14.36 -6.31 -10.51
N ASN A 404 -13.91 -6.83 -9.37
CA ASN A 404 -12.93 -6.13 -8.52
C ASN A 404 -11.58 -6.05 -9.23
N VAL A 405 -11.12 -7.16 -9.83
CA VAL A 405 -9.88 -7.22 -10.61
C VAL A 405 -9.91 -6.25 -11.79
N ALA A 406 -11.06 -6.20 -12.53
CA ALA A 406 -11.24 -5.25 -13.62
C ALA A 406 -11.20 -3.78 -13.12
N SER A 407 -11.79 -3.51 -11.94
CA SER A 407 -11.73 -2.17 -11.34
C SER A 407 -10.29 -1.75 -11.01
N GLY A 408 -9.48 -2.62 -10.41
CA GLY A 408 -8.08 -2.35 -10.13
C GLY A 408 -7.25 -2.12 -11.41
N GLN A 409 -7.52 -2.89 -12.47
CA GLN A 409 -6.87 -2.71 -13.77
C GLN A 409 -7.27 -1.38 -14.42
N GLN A 410 -8.56 -0.99 -14.37
CA GLN A 410 -9.03 0.28 -14.94
C GLN A 410 -8.37 1.48 -14.24
N MET A 411 -8.26 1.46 -12.91
CA MET A 411 -7.57 2.51 -12.16
C MET A 411 -6.11 2.66 -12.60
N ALA A 412 -5.43 1.54 -12.88
CA ALA A 412 -4.06 1.57 -13.37
C ALA A 412 -3.96 2.04 -14.84
N ASP A 413 -4.93 1.68 -15.68
CA ASP A 413 -4.99 2.14 -17.08
C ASP A 413 -5.15 3.66 -17.14
N ASP A 414 -6.08 4.23 -16.35
CA ASP A 414 -6.40 5.65 -16.34
C ASP A 414 -5.32 6.51 -15.66
N ALA A 415 -4.47 5.89 -14.83
CA ALA A 415 -3.36 6.58 -14.18
C ALA A 415 -2.16 6.85 -15.11
N ILE A 416 -2.07 6.16 -16.26
CA ILE A 416 -0.92 6.30 -17.13
C ILE A 416 -0.77 7.74 -17.59
N THR A 417 0.41 8.32 -17.34
CA THR A 417 0.70 9.72 -17.62
C THR A 417 1.90 9.83 -18.57
N PHE A 418 1.69 10.37 -19.76
CA PHE A 418 2.77 10.68 -20.70
C PHE A 418 3.23 12.11 -20.46
N VAL A 419 4.38 12.26 -19.79
CA VAL A 419 4.86 13.55 -19.30
C VAL A 419 5.47 14.40 -20.42
N ARG A 420 6.28 13.78 -21.26
CA ARG A 420 6.93 14.41 -22.41
C ARG A 420 7.30 13.38 -23.46
N GLY A 421 7.41 13.77 -24.72
CA GLY A 421 7.89 12.90 -25.80
C GLY A 421 7.42 13.26 -27.18
N ASP A 422 8.03 12.59 -28.17
CA ASP A 422 7.65 12.70 -29.58
C ASP A 422 6.38 11.89 -29.86
N SER A 423 5.46 12.49 -30.60
CA SER A 423 4.22 11.85 -31.02
C SER A 423 4.42 10.64 -31.95
N THR A 424 5.58 10.53 -32.59
CA THR A 424 5.86 9.50 -33.63
C THR A 424 6.42 8.20 -33.06
N LEU A 425 6.97 8.22 -31.83
CA LEU A 425 7.58 7.04 -31.22
C LEU A 425 6.55 6.03 -30.72
N LEU A 426 5.42 6.51 -30.20
CA LEU A 426 4.30 5.71 -29.76
C LEU A 426 3.09 5.85 -30.69
N PRO A 427 2.32 4.78 -30.91
CA PRO A 427 2.46 3.45 -30.33
C PRO A 427 3.60 2.64 -30.95
N LEU A 428 4.06 1.65 -30.20
CA LEU A 428 4.95 0.63 -30.72
C LEU A 428 4.16 -0.20 -31.75
N LYS A 429 4.47 -0.05 -33.03
CA LYS A 429 3.77 -0.79 -34.09
C LYS A 429 4.36 -2.19 -34.22
N ARG A 430 3.49 -3.21 -34.38
CA ARG A 430 3.91 -4.48 -34.97
C ARG A 430 4.44 -4.21 -36.37
N ALA A 431 5.51 -4.91 -36.78
CA ALA A 431 5.86 -4.99 -38.18
C ALA A 431 4.64 -5.53 -38.94
N GLY A 432 4.06 -4.70 -39.78
CA GLY A 432 2.97 -5.16 -40.63
C GLY A 432 3.49 -6.28 -41.50
N THR A 433 2.80 -7.41 -41.54
CA THR A 433 2.94 -8.36 -42.64
C THR A 433 2.44 -7.63 -43.89
N MET A 434 3.34 -7.08 -44.70
CA MET A 434 2.97 -6.54 -46.00
C MET A 434 2.56 -7.72 -46.86
N THR A 435 1.31 -8.10 -46.82
CA THR A 435 0.72 -8.94 -47.87
C THR A 435 0.47 -8.08 -49.09
N ASN A 436 1.53 -7.75 -49.81
CA ASN A 436 1.37 -7.43 -51.20
C ASN A 436 1.02 -8.73 -51.91
N GLY A 437 -0.21 -8.80 -52.46
CA GLY A 437 -0.79 -9.99 -53.07
C GLY A 437 -0.05 -10.55 -54.29
N LEU A 438 1.24 -10.87 -54.15
CA LEU A 438 2.05 -11.58 -55.16
C LEU A 438 2.63 -12.84 -54.52
N PRO A 439 2.55 -13.98 -55.18
CA PRO A 439 3.04 -15.24 -54.66
C PRO A 439 4.56 -15.23 -54.57
N TYR A 440 5.06 -15.43 -53.38
CA TYR A 440 6.31 -16.06 -53.02
C TYR A 440 7.58 -15.73 -53.84
N GLN A 441 8.18 -14.57 -53.61
CA GLN A 441 9.62 -14.39 -53.84
C GLN A 441 10.15 -13.31 -52.88
N GLY A 442 10.96 -13.73 -51.91
CA GLY A 442 11.77 -12.86 -51.05
C GLY A 442 11.01 -12.16 -49.91
N MET A 443 10.62 -12.91 -48.88
CA MET A 443 10.27 -12.31 -47.58
C MET A 443 11.53 -11.68 -46.98
N VAL A 444 11.68 -10.36 -47.13
CA VAL A 444 12.52 -9.60 -46.20
C VAL A 444 11.75 -9.55 -44.88
N GLU A 445 12.14 -10.41 -43.98
CA GLU A 445 11.64 -10.40 -42.59
C GLU A 445 12.09 -9.05 -41.98
N VAL A 446 11.19 -8.05 -41.98
CA VAL A 446 11.43 -6.79 -41.27
C VAL A 446 11.31 -7.15 -39.79
N ARG A 447 12.43 -7.53 -39.19
CA ARG A 447 12.51 -7.76 -37.75
C ARG A 447 12.45 -6.41 -37.06
N ASN A 448 11.30 -6.07 -36.47
CA ASN A 448 11.21 -4.96 -35.49
C ASN A 448 12.10 -5.33 -34.29
N ARG A 449 13.26 -4.71 -34.21
CA ARG A 449 14.20 -4.92 -33.10
C ARG A 449 13.77 -4.07 -31.91
N LEU A 450 12.73 -4.53 -31.19
CA LEU A 450 12.38 -3.96 -29.90
C LEU A 450 13.30 -4.51 -28.82
N LEU A 451 13.99 -3.62 -28.12
CA LEU A 451 14.73 -3.94 -26.90
C LEU A 451 13.95 -3.40 -25.71
N VAL A 452 13.70 -4.26 -24.73
CA VAL A 452 13.14 -3.88 -23.43
C VAL A 452 14.21 -4.11 -22.36
N ILE A 453 14.55 -3.07 -21.63
CA ILE A 453 15.52 -3.16 -20.54
C ILE A 453 14.77 -2.88 -19.24
N ILE A 454 14.85 -3.81 -18.31
CA ILE A 454 14.19 -3.74 -17.00
C ILE A 454 15.26 -3.48 -15.96
N PHE A 455 15.27 -2.27 -15.40
CA PHE A 455 16.09 -1.91 -14.24
C PHE A 455 15.25 -2.08 -12.98
N SER A 456 15.72 -2.93 -12.06
CA SER A 456 15.16 -3.00 -10.70
C SER A 456 16.18 -2.45 -9.72
N ASP A 457 15.75 -1.51 -8.88
CA ASP A 457 16.59 -0.97 -7.81
C ASP A 457 16.52 -1.82 -6.53
N ASP A 458 15.56 -2.74 -6.46
CA ASP A 458 15.35 -3.63 -5.33
C ASP A 458 15.08 -5.06 -5.81
N VAL A 459 15.96 -5.98 -5.45
CA VAL A 459 15.85 -7.41 -5.80
C VAL A 459 14.66 -8.12 -5.14
N ARG A 460 14.02 -7.47 -4.17
CA ARG A 460 12.80 -7.96 -3.51
C ARG A 460 11.55 -7.81 -4.39
N LEU A 461 11.62 -6.94 -5.40
CA LEU A 461 10.53 -6.72 -6.32
C LEU A 461 10.48 -7.83 -7.39
N ASP A 462 9.30 -8.36 -7.63
CA ASP A 462 9.04 -9.25 -8.79
C ASP A 462 8.85 -8.41 -10.07
N ALA A 463 9.84 -7.54 -10.31
CA ALA A 463 9.79 -6.48 -11.30
C ALA A 463 9.81 -7.02 -12.72
N GLY A 464 8.89 -6.54 -13.56
CA GLY A 464 8.93 -6.73 -15.00
C GLY A 464 8.35 -8.04 -15.53
N ARG A 465 7.87 -8.94 -14.67
CA ARG A 465 7.37 -10.25 -15.14
C ARG A 465 6.08 -10.13 -15.95
N ALA A 466 5.14 -9.32 -15.49
CA ALA A 466 3.92 -9.06 -16.26
C ALA A 466 4.24 -8.20 -17.49
N LEU A 467 5.13 -7.22 -17.38
CA LEU A 467 5.57 -6.37 -18.49
C LEU A 467 6.21 -7.20 -19.60
N GLU A 468 7.14 -8.11 -19.28
CA GLU A 468 7.75 -9.02 -20.26
C GLU A 468 6.68 -9.90 -20.93
N ARG A 469 5.84 -10.59 -20.16
CA ARG A 469 4.78 -11.46 -20.67
C ARG A 469 3.86 -10.69 -21.63
N GLN A 470 3.38 -9.53 -21.23
CA GLN A 470 2.49 -8.69 -22.02
C GLN A 470 3.18 -8.14 -23.27
N THR A 471 4.46 -7.78 -23.19
CA THR A 471 5.24 -7.35 -24.36
C THR A 471 5.42 -8.48 -25.35
N LYS A 472 5.83 -9.67 -24.88
CA LYS A 472 6.05 -10.83 -25.76
C LYS A 472 4.76 -11.38 -26.36
N THR A 473 3.62 -11.20 -25.71
CA THR A 473 2.30 -11.52 -26.32
C THR A 473 2.05 -10.65 -27.55
N ARG A 474 2.51 -9.40 -27.57
CA ARG A 474 2.34 -8.45 -28.68
C ARG A 474 3.47 -8.49 -29.69
N MET A 475 4.69 -8.71 -29.21
CA MET A 475 5.93 -8.80 -30.00
C MET A 475 6.77 -9.97 -29.49
N PRO A 476 6.55 -11.20 -30.00
CA PRO A 476 7.22 -12.41 -29.52
C PRO A 476 8.75 -12.39 -29.64
N ASP A 477 9.28 -11.64 -30.62
CA ASP A 477 10.70 -11.47 -30.92
C ASP A 477 11.37 -10.32 -30.14
N ALA A 478 10.63 -9.61 -29.24
CA ALA A 478 11.20 -8.59 -28.38
C ALA A 478 12.35 -9.16 -27.51
N ASN A 479 13.50 -8.48 -27.55
CA ASN A 479 14.62 -8.82 -26.67
C ASN A 479 14.40 -8.15 -25.29
N VAL A 480 14.35 -8.93 -24.22
CA VAL A 480 14.13 -8.44 -22.86
C VAL A 480 15.35 -8.74 -22.00
N ILE A 481 15.94 -7.71 -21.41
CA ILE A 481 17.13 -7.81 -20.56
C ILE A 481 16.79 -7.26 -19.19
N TYR A 482 17.06 -8.04 -18.15
CA TYR A 482 16.93 -7.63 -16.74
C TYR A 482 18.29 -7.20 -16.19
N THR A 483 18.29 -6.15 -15.40
CA THR A 483 19.47 -5.73 -14.64
C THR A 483 19.10 -5.14 -13.29
N ASP A 484 20.01 -5.28 -12.34
CA ASP A 484 19.94 -4.73 -11.00
C ASP A 484 21.33 -4.15 -10.61
N PRO A 485 21.46 -3.47 -9.45
CA PRO A 485 22.74 -2.86 -9.05
C PRO A 485 23.92 -3.83 -8.94
N ARG A 486 23.66 -5.16 -8.79
CA ARG A 486 24.72 -6.17 -8.67
C ARG A 486 25.22 -6.65 -10.03
N LEU A 487 24.36 -6.61 -11.04
CA LEU A 487 24.63 -7.14 -12.38
C LEU A 487 25.02 -6.04 -13.40
N ALA A 488 24.59 -4.80 -13.16
CA ALA A 488 24.67 -3.70 -14.12
C ALA A 488 26.07 -3.54 -14.73
N ALA A 489 27.12 -3.52 -13.93
CA ALA A 489 28.50 -3.41 -14.43
C ALA A 489 28.89 -4.58 -15.33
N ALA A 490 28.60 -5.80 -14.91
CA ALA A 490 29.02 -7.01 -15.61
C ALA A 490 28.36 -7.20 -16.99
N ILE A 491 27.06 -6.84 -17.09
CA ILE A 491 26.29 -7.01 -18.34
C ILE A 491 26.20 -5.74 -19.19
N SER A 492 26.79 -4.62 -18.75
CA SER A 492 26.77 -3.33 -19.45
C SER A 492 27.18 -3.44 -20.93
N PRO A 493 28.29 -4.13 -21.31
CA PRO A 493 28.67 -4.23 -22.72
C PRO A 493 27.59 -4.89 -23.59
N SER A 494 26.93 -5.93 -23.05
CA SER A 494 25.85 -6.64 -23.76
C SER A 494 24.60 -5.75 -23.92
N ILE A 495 24.23 -5.00 -22.88
CA ILE A 495 23.11 -4.06 -22.92
C ILE A 495 23.38 -2.98 -23.96
N LEU A 496 24.55 -2.37 -23.95
CA LEU A 496 24.89 -1.28 -24.87
C LEU A 496 24.98 -1.73 -26.34
N SER A 497 25.53 -2.93 -26.57
CA SER A 497 25.53 -3.56 -27.89
C SER A 497 24.12 -3.81 -28.41
N ALA A 498 23.22 -4.35 -27.56
CA ALA A 498 21.82 -4.55 -27.91
C ALA A 498 21.10 -3.21 -28.17
N ALA A 499 21.39 -2.17 -27.36
CA ALA A 499 20.81 -0.84 -27.52
C ALA A 499 21.24 -0.16 -28.83
N GLN A 500 22.48 -0.35 -29.27
CA GLN A 500 22.95 0.15 -30.58
C GLN A 500 22.18 -0.47 -31.74
N GLN A 501 21.91 -1.78 -31.67
CA GLN A 501 21.26 -2.54 -32.74
C GLN A 501 19.73 -2.43 -32.75
N ALA A 502 19.12 -1.99 -31.63
CA ALA A 502 17.68 -1.85 -31.52
C ALA A 502 17.14 -0.66 -32.34
N GLU A 503 15.98 -0.84 -32.96
CA GLU A 503 15.23 0.22 -33.63
C GLU A 503 14.43 1.05 -32.65
N LYS A 504 13.87 0.39 -31.64
CA LYS A 504 13.13 1.00 -30.53
C LYS A 504 13.59 0.40 -29.21
N ILE A 505 13.66 1.22 -28.19
CA ILE A 505 14.09 0.84 -26.85
C ILE A 505 13.01 1.26 -25.85
N VAL A 506 12.56 0.33 -25.03
CA VAL A 506 11.77 0.60 -23.83
C VAL A 506 12.67 0.36 -22.62
N VAL A 507 12.82 1.35 -21.77
CA VAL A 507 13.52 1.20 -20.49
C VAL A 507 12.52 1.34 -19.36
N ALA A 508 12.17 0.23 -18.74
CA ALA A 508 11.31 0.20 -17.57
C ALA A 508 12.17 0.26 -16.29
N VAL A 509 12.00 1.33 -15.50
CA VAL A 509 12.78 1.56 -14.28
C VAL A 509 11.89 1.36 -13.07
N TYR A 510 12.15 0.30 -12.33
CA TYR A 510 11.44 -0.05 -11.10
C TYR A 510 12.15 0.60 -9.91
N SER A 511 11.66 1.74 -9.52
CA SER A 511 12.16 2.52 -8.40
C SER A 511 10.99 2.92 -7.51
N SER A 512 10.94 2.35 -6.30
CA SER A 512 9.84 2.55 -5.35
C SER A 512 10.36 2.79 -3.94
N PRO A 513 9.64 3.55 -3.11
CA PRO A 513 9.98 3.69 -1.70
C PRO A 513 9.91 2.31 -1.03
N THR A 514 11.00 1.94 -0.36
CA THR A 514 11.09 0.68 0.37
C THR A 514 11.73 0.95 1.72
N ALA A 515 11.01 0.60 2.79
CA ALA A 515 11.48 0.77 4.16
C ALA A 515 12.87 0.14 4.37
N GLY A 516 13.78 0.89 4.99
CA GLY A 516 15.12 0.42 5.30
C GLY A 516 16.08 0.34 4.11
N LYS A 517 15.70 0.81 2.92
CA LYS A 517 16.57 0.82 1.75
C LYS A 517 17.70 1.84 1.92
N MET A 518 18.94 1.37 1.86
CA MET A 518 20.14 2.21 1.91
C MET A 518 20.95 2.09 0.64
N ILE A 519 21.34 3.23 0.06
CA ILE A 519 22.26 3.31 -1.08
C ILE A 519 23.55 3.97 -0.61
N LYS A 520 24.70 3.37 -0.93
CA LYS A 520 26.01 3.97 -0.70
C LYS A 520 26.49 4.69 -1.94
N THR A 521 26.60 6.01 -1.87
CA THR A 521 27.17 6.83 -2.96
C THR A 521 28.29 7.70 -2.40
N GLY A 522 29.51 7.56 -2.96
CA GLY A 522 30.66 8.35 -2.51
C GLY A 522 31.01 8.19 -1.04
N GLY A 523 30.82 7.00 -0.46
CA GLY A 523 31.10 6.71 0.96
C GLY A 523 30.02 7.20 1.93
N LYS A 524 28.99 7.90 1.47
CA LYS A 524 27.83 8.31 2.27
C LYS A 524 26.64 7.38 2.03
N VAL A 525 25.93 7.04 3.10
CA VAL A 525 24.66 6.33 3.02
C VAL A 525 23.59 7.35 2.71
N GLN A 526 22.87 7.15 1.60
CA GLN A 526 21.72 7.96 1.23
C GLN A 526 20.49 7.07 1.05
N ASN A 527 19.35 7.56 1.51
CA ASN A 527 18.08 7.01 1.11
C ASN A 527 17.74 7.64 -0.26
N SER A 528 17.56 6.81 -1.27
CA SER A 528 17.22 7.31 -2.60
C SER A 528 16.19 6.41 -3.25
N VAL A 529 15.23 7.03 -3.91
CA VAL A 529 14.24 6.37 -4.75
C VAL A 529 14.59 6.65 -6.21
N SER A 530 15.81 6.31 -6.61
CA SER A 530 16.34 6.52 -7.97
C SER A 530 17.40 5.46 -8.28
N LEU A 531 17.83 5.39 -9.54
CA LEU A 531 18.97 4.55 -9.92
C LEU A 531 20.27 5.13 -9.38
N SER A 532 21.19 4.27 -9.00
CA SER A 532 22.48 4.65 -8.45
C SER A 532 23.62 3.78 -8.98
N GLY A 533 24.87 4.23 -8.80
CA GLY A 533 26.07 3.48 -9.16
C GLY A 533 26.08 3.06 -10.63
N ASP A 534 26.42 1.80 -10.86
CA ASP A 534 26.55 1.24 -12.22
C ASP A 534 25.23 1.21 -12.99
N SER A 535 24.09 0.98 -12.31
CA SER A 535 22.77 1.05 -12.95
C SER A 535 22.49 2.45 -13.51
N ALA A 536 22.79 3.51 -12.77
CA ALA A 536 22.65 4.89 -13.24
C ALA A 536 23.58 5.18 -14.43
N THR A 537 24.82 4.70 -14.36
CA THR A 537 25.82 4.87 -15.44
C THR A 537 25.36 4.20 -16.73
N VAL A 538 24.92 2.94 -16.66
CA VAL A 538 24.42 2.19 -17.84
C VAL A 538 23.16 2.85 -18.40
N PHE A 539 22.25 3.29 -17.54
CA PHE A 539 21.03 3.99 -17.98
C PHE A 539 21.35 5.29 -18.73
N GLN A 540 22.27 6.14 -18.20
CA GLN A 540 22.72 7.35 -18.89
C GLN A 540 23.35 7.05 -20.25
N GLN A 541 24.15 5.97 -20.36
CA GLN A 541 24.75 5.56 -21.63
C GLN A 541 23.69 5.16 -22.65
N ILE A 542 22.64 4.44 -22.25
CA ILE A 542 21.51 4.08 -23.13
C ILE A 542 20.81 5.34 -23.64
N LEU A 543 20.52 6.30 -22.74
CA LEU A 543 19.88 7.57 -23.12
C LEU A 543 20.72 8.38 -24.15
N LYS A 544 22.06 8.36 -23.99
CA LYS A 544 22.98 9.03 -24.96
C LYS A 544 23.06 8.32 -26.30
N LEU A 545 22.94 6.98 -26.34
CA LEU A 545 23.02 6.20 -27.58
C LEU A 545 21.84 6.44 -28.52
N GLY A 546 20.66 6.71 -27.98
CA GLY A 546 19.48 6.87 -28.81
C GLY A 546 18.30 7.51 -28.10
N PRO A 547 18.40 8.80 -27.73
CA PRO A 547 17.35 9.46 -26.96
C PRO A 547 16.00 9.48 -27.71
N ALA A 548 16.02 9.67 -29.04
CA ALA A 548 14.81 9.74 -29.87
C ALA A 548 14.12 8.36 -30.05
N LYS A 549 14.86 7.25 -29.95
CA LYS A 549 14.31 5.90 -30.10
C LYS A 549 13.99 5.22 -28.77
N THR A 550 14.23 5.88 -27.63
CA THR A 550 14.08 5.34 -26.29
C THR A 550 12.85 5.94 -25.60
N VAL A 551 11.96 5.07 -25.10
CA VAL A 551 10.88 5.43 -24.16
C VAL A 551 11.28 4.95 -22.78
N VAL A 552 11.31 5.87 -21.83
CA VAL A 552 11.51 5.56 -20.42
C VAL A 552 10.16 5.43 -19.75
N VAL A 553 9.93 4.30 -19.08
CA VAL A 553 8.74 4.04 -18.26
C VAL A 553 9.17 4.02 -16.79
N ALA A 554 8.77 5.06 -16.05
CA ALA A 554 8.99 5.14 -14.62
C ALA A 554 7.95 4.25 -13.90
N MET A 555 8.37 3.05 -13.52
CA MET A 555 7.58 2.09 -12.76
C MET A 555 7.72 2.39 -11.26
N GLY A 556 6.92 3.31 -10.75
CA GLY A 556 6.98 3.82 -9.39
C GLY A 556 7.31 5.30 -9.33
N ASN A 557 8.49 5.65 -8.83
CA ASN A 557 8.90 7.03 -8.61
C ASN A 557 8.85 7.91 -9.88
N PRO A 558 7.99 8.96 -9.93
CA PRO A 558 7.89 9.84 -11.09
C PRO A 558 9.09 10.81 -11.22
N TYR A 559 9.87 11.00 -10.17
CA TYR A 559 10.96 11.98 -10.13
C TYR A 559 12.25 11.49 -10.81
N LEU A 560 12.26 10.27 -11.36
CA LEU A 560 13.43 9.72 -12.06
C LEU A 560 13.96 10.67 -13.16
N ALA A 561 13.06 11.38 -13.88
CA ALA A 561 13.45 12.34 -14.91
C ALA A 561 14.18 13.59 -14.37
N LYS A 562 14.06 13.91 -13.06
CA LYS A 562 14.85 14.96 -12.39
C LYS A 562 16.34 14.59 -12.37
N ASP A 563 16.63 13.32 -12.13
CA ASP A 563 18.00 12.81 -12.05
C ASP A 563 18.56 12.47 -13.43
N PHE A 564 17.68 12.20 -14.39
CA PHE A 564 18.02 11.83 -15.78
C PHE A 564 17.26 12.69 -16.80
N PRO A 565 17.57 13.99 -16.89
CA PRO A 565 16.84 14.93 -17.74
C PRO A 565 16.95 14.63 -19.25
N GLU A 566 17.88 13.76 -19.65
CA GLU A 566 18.06 13.30 -21.03
C GLU A 566 16.97 12.34 -21.51
N ALA A 567 16.12 11.80 -20.61
CA ALA A 567 14.98 10.96 -20.98
C ALA A 567 13.94 11.77 -21.77
N GLN A 568 14.02 11.79 -23.11
CA GLN A 568 13.20 12.62 -23.99
C GLN A 568 11.74 12.14 -24.07
N ASN A 569 11.51 10.82 -24.02
CA ASN A 569 10.17 10.25 -24.03
C ASN A 569 9.95 9.58 -22.66
N TYR A 570 9.05 10.13 -21.87
CA TYR A 570 8.89 9.78 -20.46
C TYR A 570 7.45 9.52 -20.09
N LEU A 571 7.18 8.30 -19.61
CA LEU A 571 5.87 7.81 -19.20
C LEU A 571 5.95 7.39 -17.74
N CYS A 572 4.96 7.79 -16.93
CA CYS A 572 4.83 7.43 -15.51
C CYS A 572 3.65 6.50 -15.29
N THR A 573 3.85 5.49 -14.46
CA THR A 573 2.80 4.62 -13.92
C THR A 573 2.52 4.89 -12.44
N PHE A 574 3.40 5.59 -11.74
CA PHE A 574 3.39 5.87 -10.30
C PHE A 574 3.30 4.62 -9.41
N SER A 575 3.43 3.45 -9.99
CA SER A 575 3.29 2.18 -9.30
C SER A 575 4.07 1.08 -10.03
N ALA A 576 4.60 0.11 -9.27
CA ALA A 576 5.33 -1.05 -9.78
C ALA A 576 4.51 -2.36 -9.67
N THR A 577 3.19 -2.26 -9.50
CA THR A 577 2.30 -3.41 -9.36
C THR A 577 2.03 -4.11 -10.70
N PRO A 578 1.64 -5.39 -10.70
CA PRO A 578 1.34 -6.11 -11.94
C PRO A 578 0.28 -5.42 -12.83
N VAL A 579 -0.76 -4.81 -12.24
CA VAL A 579 -1.76 -4.04 -13.01
C VAL A 579 -1.14 -2.84 -13.72
N SER A 580 -0.19 -2.15 -13.07
CA SER A 580 0.53 -1.02 -13.68
C SER A 580 1.49 -1.47 -14.79
N GLU A 581 2.10 -2.66 -14.66
CA GLU A 581 2.90 -3.26 -15.75
C GLU A 581 2.05 -3.54 -16.99
N VAL A 582 0.86 -4.11 -16.79
CA VAL A 582 -0.10 -4.36 -17.88
C VAL A 582 -0.52 -3.04 -18.54
N SER A 583 -0.87 -2.03 -17.75
CA SER A 583 -1.27 -0.70 -18.23
C SER A 583 -0.14 0.00 -19.03
N ALA A 584 1.10 -0.07 -18.53
CA ALA A 584 2.26 0.46 -19.24
C ALA A 584 2.38 -0.15 -20.64
N VAL A 585 2.26 -1.47 -20.77
CA VAL A 585 2.33 -2.15 -22.07
C VAL A 585 1.15 -1.77 -22.95
N LYS A 586 -0.09 -1.75 -22.44
CA LYS A 586 -1.25 -1.28 -23.20
C LYS A 586 -1.04 0.13 -23.76
N ALA A 587 -0.53 1.05 -22.94
CA ALA A 587 -0.24 2.43 -23.34
C ALA A 587 0.86 2.49 -24.42
N LEU A 588 1.95 1.73 -24.25
CA LEU A 588 3.03 1.63 -25.22
C LEU A 588 2.55 1.13 -26.60
N PHE A 589 1.55 0.27 -26.63
CA PHE A 589 0.96 -0.27 -27.85
C PHE A 589 -0.30 0.48 -28.33
N GLY A 590 -0.71 1.57 -27.64
CA GLY A 590 -1.85 2.42 -28.04
C GLY A 590 -3.22 1.75 -27.83
N GLU A 591 -3.31 0.77 -26.95
CA GLU A 591 -4.54 0.00 -26.69
C GLU A 591 -5.47 0.69 -25.68
N ILE A 592 -4.93 1.65 -24.90
CA ILE A 592 -5.69 2.49 -23.98
C ILE A 592 -5.47 3.96 -24.31
N GLU A 593 -6.42 4.79 -23.91
CA GLU A 593 -6.25 6.23 -23.89
C GLU A 593 -5.25 6.61 -22.78
N ILE A 594 -4.36 7.58 -23.10
CA ILE A 594 -3.49 8.17 -22.08
C ILE A 594 -4.06 9.54 -21.74
N HIS A 595 -4.58 9.68 -20.52
CA HIS A 595 -5.20 10.92 -20.06
C HIS A 595 -4.85 11.27 -18.61
N GLY A 596 -4.02 10.48 -17.94
CA GLY A 596 -3.53 10.78 -16.60
C GLY A 596 -2.72 12.08 -16.53
N HIS A 597 -2.66 12.67 -15.36
CA HIS A 597 -1.96 13.92 -15.08
C HIS A 597 -1.00 13.75 -13.90
N LEU A 598 0.11 14.50 -13.92
CA LEU A 598 1.05 14.48 -12.79
C LEU A 598 0.37 14.97 -11.51
N PRO A 599 0.27 14.17 -10.45
CA PRO A 599 -0.24 14.61 -9.16
C PRO A 599 0.81 15.37 -8.35
N VAL A 600 2.03 15.45 -8.89
CA VAL A 600 3.21 16.10 -8.29
C VAL A 600 4.00 16.86 -9.35
N THR A 601 4.73 17.88 -8.92
CA THR A 601 5.70 18.60 -9.77
C THR A 601 7.00 17.81 -9.85
N ILE A 602 7.48 17.52 -11.07
CA ILE A 602 8.82 16.97 -11.30
C ILE A 602 9.77 18.16 -11.54
N PRO A 603 10.65 18.50 -10.57
CA PRO A 603 11.48 19.72 -10.64
C PRO A 603 12.32 19.78 -11.92
N GLY A 604 12.25 20.93 -12.61
CA GLY A 604 12.98 21.15 -13.86
C GLY A 604 12.43 20.41 -15.09
N ILE A 605 11.38 19.61 -14.95
CA ILE A 605 10.83 18.76 -16.02
C ILE A 605 9.38 19.15 -16.37
N ALA A 606 8.45 19.07 -15.40
CA ALA A 606 7.04 19.32 -15.65
C ALA A 606 6.31 19.71 -14.34
N PRO A 607 5.35 20.66 -14.39
CA PRO A 607 4.56 21.02 -13.22
C PRO A 607 3.49 19.96 -12.93
N ARG A 608 2.94 19.97 -11.72
CA ARG A 608 1.71 19.27 -11.38
C ARG A 608 0.59 19.60 -12.37
N GLY A 609 -0.23 18.62 -12.72
CA GLY A 609 -1.30 18.74 -13.71
C GLY A 609 -0.82 18.54 -15.16
N ALA A 610 0.50 18.44 -15.42
CA ALA A 610 0.99 18.14 -16.75
C ALA A 610 0.66 16.69 -17.16
N GLY A 611 0.39 16.49 -18.46
CA GLY A 611 0.13 15.21 -19.08
C GLY A 611 -0.26 15.39 -20.54
N ILE A 612 0.40 14.65 -21.45
CA ILE A 612 0.12 14.68 -22.88
C ILE A 612 -0.97 13.66 -23.16
N GLN A 613 -2.12 14.14 -23.62
CA GLN A 613 -3.26 13.31 -23.97
C GLN A 613 -3.02 12.52 -25.24
N ARG A 614 -3.40 11.24 -25.28
CA ARG A 614 -3.31 10.39 -26.46
C ARG A 614 -4.54 9.49 -26.57
N PRO A 615 -5.29 9.54 -27.69
CA PRO A 615 -6.41 8.64 -27.90
C PRO A 615 -5.94 7.22 -28.19
N VAL A 616 -6.84 6.26 -28.00
CA VAL A 616 -6.64 4.88 -28.47
C VAL A 616 -6.35 4.89 -29.96
N GLN A 617 -5.33 4.19 -30.39
CA GLN A 617 -5.04 4.01 -31.79
C GLN A 617 -5.58 2.65 -32.25
N LYS A 618 -6.64 2.66 -33.07
CA LYS A 618 -7.13 1.44 -33.72
C LYS A 618 -6.02 0.86 -34.58
N LEU A 619 -5.54 -0.33 -34.23
CA LEU A 619 -4.65 -1.09 -35.08
C LEU A 619 -5.45 -1.51 -36.33
N ASP A 620 -5.02 -1.08 -37.52
CA ASP A 620 -5.55 -1.56 -38.78
C ASP A 620 -5.30 -3.07 -38.89
N GLY A 621 -6.37 -3.89 -38.87
CA GLY A 621 -6.31 -5.35 -39.00
C GLY A 621 -6.92 -6.09 -37.82
N GLY A 622 -8.24 -6.30 -37.90
CA GLY A 622 -9.08 -6.90 -36.88
C GLY A 622 -8.56 -8.23 -36.32
N LEU A 623 -8.18 -8.20 -35.07
CA LEU A 623 -8.25 -9.32 -34.17
C LEU A 623 -9.01 -8.82 -32.92
N GLN A 624 -10.27 -9.24 -32.79
CA GLN A 624 -10.98 -9.18 -31.53
C GLN A 624 -10.19 -10.07 -30.56
N HIS A 625 -9.45 -9.46 -29.64
CA HIS A 625 -8.80 -10.22 -28.59
C HIS A 625 -9.84 -10.68 -27.58
N ALA A 626 -10.01 -12.00 -27.50
CA ALA A 626 -10.55 -12.60 -26.29
C ALA A 626 -9.68 -12.13 -25.11
N ALA A 627 -10.32 -11.65 -24.06
CA ALA A 627 -9.62 -11.30 -22.82
C ALA A 627 -8.78 -12.51 -22.37
N PRO A 628 -7.48 -12.35 -22.07
CA PRO A 628 -6.73 -13.44 -21.50
C PRO A 628 -7.32 -13.78 -20.13
N ALA A 629 -7.71 -15.01 -19.94
CA ALA A 629 -7.96 -15.55 -18.62
C ALA A 629 -6.67 -15.40 -17.79
N PHE A 630 -6.80 -14.85 -16.58
CA PHE A 630 -5.74 -14.69 -15.60
C PHE A 630 -5.27 -16.04 -15.06
#